data_a70b6f7d954b0b8eb3fbdf2cae20fe3b
#
_entry.id   a70b6f7d954b0b8eb3fbdf2cae20fe3b
#
_cell.length_a   1.000
_cell.length_b   1.000
_cell.length_c   1.000
_cell.angle_alpha   90.00
_cell.angle_beta   90.00
_cell.angle_gamma   90.00
#
_symmetry.space_group_name_H-M   'P 1'
#
loop_
_entity.id
_entity.type
_entity.pdbx_description
1 polymer ?
#
loop_
_entity_poly.entity_id
_entity_poly.type
_entity_poly.pdbx_seq_one_letter_code
_entity_poly.pdbx_strand_id
1 'polypeptide(L)'
;FGYFEENKLNPDYKSTMLIQQNYNTGKSLYNSVDYYNGLLSQLDFETLSQELDIDSANVSSIVSFEIEPFVSENQRLVEFKNYTRQLDSTMIAELLSFDSYLDNVDESIYKIQKITISSKTDNNFKPVFNAIAKKMNEIPFFKREQDKDIRQLGNREIAVNKAIQKSDSLQKIYKKVLENSLETIEPTTRSQTSVTTILGADDTNKTREFD
;
A
#
# COMPACT_ATOMS: atom_id res chain seq x y z
N PHE A 1 -45.83 -26.38 22.58
CA PHE A 1 -45.23 -25.22 21.89
C PHE A 1 -43.82 -25.06 22.48
N GLY A 2 -42.82 -25.63 21.79
CA GLY A 2 -41.40 -25.45 22.17
C GLY A 2 -40.91 -24.16 21.56
N TYR A 3 -40.51 -23.22 22.39
CA TYR A 3 -39.68 -22.09 21.97
C TYR A 3 -38.30 -22.62 21.63
N PHE A 4 -37.97 -22.65 20.34
CA PHE A 4 -36.55 -22.66 19.92
C PHE A 4 -36.01 -21.27 20.24
N GLU A 5 -35.32 -21.12 21.37
CA GLU A 5 -34.39 -20.03 21.54
C GLU A 5 -33.30 -20.22 20.49
N GLU A 6 -33.29 -19.41 19.46
CA GLU A 6 -32.09 -19.17 18.66
C GLU A 6 -31.01 -18.69 19.63
N ASN A 7 -30.15 -19.61 20.08
CA ASN A 7 -28.92 -19.28 20.75
C ASN A 7 -28.07 -18.48 19.76
N LYS A 8 -28.33 -17.17 19.65
CA LYS A 8 -27.39 -16.24 19.03
C LYS A 8 -26.11 -16.36 19.82
N LEU A 9 -25.12 -17.01 19.22
CA LEU A 9 -23.78 -17.13 19.77
C LEU A 9 -23.23 -15.72 19.95
N ASN A 10 -23.35 -15.16 21.16
CA ASN A 10 -22.71 -13.89 21.47
C ASN A 10 -21.19 -14.12 21.48
N PRO A 11 -20.40 -13.37 20.72
CA PRO A 11 -18.96 -13.48 20.77
C PRO A 11 -18.43 -12.97 22.09
N ASP A 12 -17.53 -13.73 22.71
CA ASP A 12 -16.89 -13.33 23.95
C ASP A 12 -15.58 -12.56 23.69
N TYR A 13 -14.97 -12.82 22.52
CA TYR A 13 -13.67 -12.23 22.14
C TYR A 13 -13.74 -11.60 20.76
N LYS A 14 -13.07 -10.46 20.61
CA LYS A 14 -12.88 -9.80 19.33
C LYS A 14 -11.39 -9.47 19.12
N SER A 15 -10.90 -9.68 17.93
CA SER A 15 -9.55 -9.28 17.54
C SER A 15 -9.57 -8.62 16.17
N THR A 16 -8.64 -7.68 15.94
CA THR A 16 -8.55 -6.93 14.68
C THR A 16 -7.18 -7.04 14.05
N MET A 17 -7.15 -7.04 12.71
CA MET A 17 -5.94 -6.96 11.91
C MET A 17 -6.08 -5.86 10.87
N LEU A 18 -5.01 -5.09 10.64
CA LEU A 18 -4.93 -4.15 9.53
C LEU A 18 -4.20 -4.80 8.36
N ILE A 19 -4.81 -4.74 7.19
CA ILE A 19 -4.21 -5.21 5.93
C ILE A 19 -3.96 -4.00 5.04
N GLN A 20 -2.70 -3.78 4.66
CA GLN A 20 -2.35 -2.81 3.64
C GLN A 20 -2.31 -3.48 2.27
N GLN A 21 -3.07 -2.92 1.33
CA GLN A 21 -3.10 -3.38 -0.04
C GLN A 21 -1.96 -2.74 -0.85
N ASN A 22 -1.11 -3.56 -1.45
CA ASN A 22 -0.11 -3.11 -2.41
C ASN A 22 -0.66 -3.16 -3.85
N TYR A 23 -1.64 -4.03 -4.09
CA TYR A 23 -2.42 -4.18 -5.31
C TYR A 23 -3.90 -3.96 -4.98
N ASN A 24 -4.74 -3.76 -5.98
CA ASN A 24 -6.18 -3.52 -5.77
C ASN A 24 -6.91 -4.83 -5.39
N THR A 25 -6.57 -5.37 -4.22
CA THR A 25 -7.09 -6.65 -3.70
C THR A 25 -8.38 -6.50 -2.89
N GLY A 26 -8.79 -5.27 -2.58
CA GLY A 26 -9.87 -4.99 -1.63
C GLY A 26 -11.16 -5.70 -2.01
N LYS A 27 -11.62 -5.59 -3.25
CA LYS A 27 -12.85 -6.26 -3.68
C LYS A 27 -12.80 -7.78 -3.48
N SER A 28 -11.65 -8.42 -3.75
CA SER A 28 -11.46 -9.85 -3.49
C SER A 28 -11.52 -10.16 -2.00
N LEU A 29 -10.97 -9.26 -1.17
CA LEU A 29 -10.98 -9.40 0.27
C LEU A 29 -12.41 -9.29 0.84
N TYR A 30 -13.20 -8.29 0.38
CA TYR A 30 -14.61 -8.16 0.76
C TYR A 30 -15.42 -9.39 0.36
N ASN A 31 -15.29 -9.85 -0.88
CA ASN A 31 -15.97 -11.06 -1.36
C ASN A 31 -15.58 -12.31 -0.54
N SER A 32 -14.32 -12.42 -0.13
CA SER A 32 -13.89 -13.54 0.72
C SER A 32 -14.51 -13.49 2.11
N VAL A 33 -14.58 -12.29 2.72
CA VAL A 33 -15.22 -12.10 4.03
C VAL A 33 -16.72 -12.43 3.95
N ASP A 34 -17.42 -11.97 2.91
CA ASP A 34 -18.84 -12.30 2.68
C ASP A 34 -19.03 -13.80 2.51
N TYR A 35 -18.15 -14.45 1.74
CA TYR A 35 -18.20 -15.91 1.55
C TYR A 35 -18.00 -16.66 2.86
N TYR A 36 -17.00 -16.27 3.67
CA TYR A 36 -16.76 -16.90 4.97
C TYR A 36 -17.96 -16.74 5.92
N ASN A 37 -18.57 -15.55 5.96
CA ASN A 37 -19.79 -15.33 6.73
C ASN A 37 -20.97 -16.18 6.20
N GLY A 38 -21.04 -16.37 4.88
CA GLY A 38 -22.02 -17.28 4.25
C GLY A 38 -21.85 -18.73 4.73
N LEU A 39 -20.61 -19.22 4.80
CA LEU A 39 -20.31 -20.56 5.34
C LEU A 39 -20.64 -20.67 6.83
N LEU A 40 -20.31 -19.66 7.63
CA LEU A 40 -20.66 -19.61 9.05
C LEU A 40 -22.19 -19.66 9.27
N SER A 41 -22.95 -18.92 8.48
CA SER A 41 -24.42 -18.90 8.57
C SER A 41 -25.06 -20.25 8.22
N GLN A 42 -24.40 -21.05 7.36
CA GLN A 42 -24.81 -22.39 6.97
C GLN A 42 -24.26 -23.46 7.92
N LEU A 43 -23.44 -23.08 8.92
CA LEU A 43 -22.71 -23.99 9.81
C LEU A 43 -21.77 -24.96 9.08
N ASP A 44 -21.33 -24.58 7.88
CA ASP A 44 -20.38 -25.34 7.06
C ASP A 44 -18.92 -25.07 7.49
N PHE A 45 -18.60 -25.54 8.68
CA PHE A 45 -17.27 -25.37 9.25
C PHE A 45 -16.20 -26.23 8.53
N GLU A 46 -16.62 -27.30 7.87
CA GLU A 46 -15.70 -28.17 7.13
C GLU A 46 -15.15 -27.43 5.90
N THR A 47 -16.03 -26.88 5.08
CA THR A 47 -15.63 -26.08 3.91
C THR A 47 -14.81 -24.85 4.34
N LEU A 48 -15.22 -24.15 5.40
CA LEU A 48 -14.47 -22.99 5.90
C LEU A 48 -13.07 -23.37 6.41
N SER A 49 -12.94 -24.52 7.07
CA SER A 49 -11.66 -25.09 7.51
C SER A 49 -10.73 -25.38 6.32
N GLN A 50 -11.26 -26.02 5.27
CA GLN A 50 -10.51 -26.30 4.04
C GLN A 50 -10.11 -25.02 3.31
N GLU A 51 -11.02 -24.03 3.20
CA GLU A 51 -10.76 -22.75 2.55
C GLU A 51 -9.67 -21.94 3.27
N LEU A 52 -9.66 -21.95 4.59
CA LEU A 52 -8.66 -21.22 5.37
C LEU A 52 -7.40 -22.03 5.65
N ASP A 53 -7.38 -23.34 5.32
CA ASP A 53 -6.26 -24.25 5.62
C ASP A 53 -5.91 -24.24 7.14
N ILE A 54 -6.95 -24.29 7.99
CA ILE A 54 -6.84 -24.31 9.45
C ILE A 54 -7.73 -25.40 10.04
N ASP A 55 -7.43 -25.80 11.27
CA ASP A 55 -8.17 -26.85 11.96
C ASP A 55 -9.65 -26.47 12.16
N SER A 56 -10.55 -27.42 11.89
CA SER A 56 -11.99 -27.30 12.08
C SER A 56 -12.39 -26.89 13.51
N ALA A 57 -11.64 -27.31 14.53
CA ALA A 57 -11.85 -26.90 15.91
C ALA A 57 -11.67 -25.37 16.10
N ASN A 58 -10.73 -24.77 15.40
CA ASN A 58 -10.50 -23.32 15.42
C ASN A 58 -11.61 -22.55 14.69
N VAL A 59 -12.14 -23.13 13.61
CA VAL A 59 -13.20 -22.51 12.78
C VAL A 59 -14.53 -22.51 13.51
N SER A 60 -14.89 -23.60 14.18
CA SER A 60 -16.19 -23.77 14.85
C SER A 60 -16.43 -22.76 15.99
N SER A 61 -15.39 -22.15 16.50
CA SER A 61 -15.49 -21.11 17.53
C SER A 61 -15.66 -19.69 16.94
N ILE A 62 -15.48 -19.50 15.63
CA ILE A 62 -15.65 -18.20 14.96
C ILE A 62 -17.14 -17.89 14.84
N VAL A 63 -17.50 -16.66 15.16
CA VAL A 63 -18.90 -16.16 15.12
C VAL A 63 -19.13 -15.30 13.87
N SER A 64 -18.19 -14.40 13.57
CA SER A 64 -18.31 -13.51 12.41
C SER A 64 -16.96 -12.96 11.97
N PHE A 65 -16.91 -12.56 10.70
CA PHE A 65 -15.88 -11.71 10.12
C PHE A 65 -16.50 -10.37 9.75
N GLU A 66 -15.82 -9.29 10.07
CA GLU A 66 -16.22 -7.93 9.67
C GLU A 66 -15.04 -7.31 8.92
N ILE A 67 -15.33 -6.52 7.89
CA ILE A 67 -14.31 -5.77 7.16
C ILE A 67 -14.79 -4.34 6.98
N GLU A 68 -13.88 -3.40 7.20
CA GLU A 68 -14.16 -1.98 7.01
C GLU A 68 -12.87 -1.25 6.60
N PRO A 69 -12.95 -0.12 5.88
CA PRO A 69 -11.78 0.66 5.56
C PRO A 69 -11.21 1.33 6.83
N PHE A 70 -9.90 1.26 6.99
CA PHE A 70 -9.21 2.00 8.04
C PHE A 70 -8.86 3.41 7.53
N VAL A 71 -9.83 4.29 7.60
CA VAL A 71 -9.77 5.67 7.10
C VAL A 71 -10.38 6.62 8.12
N SER A 72 -9.78 7.80 8.31
CA SER A 72 -10.33 8.81 9.21
C SER A 72 -11.50 9.55 8.56
N GLU A 73 -12.43 10.04 9.39
CA GLU A 73 -13.55 10.87 8.93
C GLU A 73 -13.05 12.13 8.19
N ASN A 74 -11.98 12.77 8.67
CA ASN A 74 -11.38 13.91 8.00
C ASN A 74 -10.89 13.57 6.59
N GLN A 75 -10.32 12.39 6.39
CA GLN A 75 -9.91 11.94 5.06
C GLN A 75 -11.12 11.72 4.16
N ARG A 76 -12.18 11.08 4.64
CA ARG A 76 -13.45 10.92 3.91
C ARG A 76 -14.06 12.27 3.51
N LEU A 77 -14.00 13.28 4.39
CA LEU A 77 -14.45 14.63 4.09
C LEU A 77 -13.61 15.31 3.01
N VAL A 78 -12.30 15.12 3.03
CA VAL A 78 -11.41 15.65 1.97
C VAL A 78 -11.70 14.99 0.64
N GLU A 79 -11.90 13.70 0.62
CA GLU A 79 -12.26 12.93 -0.59
C GLU A 79 -13.62 13.36 -1.14
N PHE A 80 -14.62 13.56 -0.28
CA PHE A 80 -15.91 14.11 -0.66
C PHE A 80 -15.80 15.50 -1.29
N LYS A 81 -15.03 16.42 -0.67
CA LYS A 81 -14.78 17.74 -1.24
C LYS A 81 -14.09 17.68 -2.61
N ASN A 82 -13.15 16.76 -2.78
CA ASN A 82 -12.48 16.56 -4.07
C ASN A 82 -13.45 15.98 -5.11
N TYR A 83 -14.30 15.06 -4.71
CA TYR A 83 -15.33 14.49 -5.57
C TYR A 83 -16.33 15.57 -6.02
N THR A 84 -16.87 16.38 -5.11
CA THR A 84 -17.83 17.46 -5.45
C THR A 84 -17.22 18.51 -6.37
N ARG A 85 -15.91 18.82 -6.24
CA ARG A 85 -15.22 19.77 -7.13
C ARG A 85 -15.05 19.25 -8.56
N GLN A 86 -15.08 17.93 -8.77
CA GLN A 86 -14.97 17.31 -10.09
C GLN A 86 -16.33 17.24 -10.81
N LEU A 87 -17.43 17.50 -10.10
CA LEU A 87 -18.75 17.50 -10.69
C LEU A 87 -18.97 18.82 -11.45
N ASP A 88 -19.21 18.73 -12.75
CA ASP A 88 -19.38 19.87 -13.67
C ASP A 88 -20.65 20.72 -13.42
N SER A 89 -21.51 20.30 -12.51
CA SER A 89 -22.77 20.96 -12.24
C SER A 89 -22.90 21.37 -10.79
N THR A 90 -22.97 22.66 -10.55
CA THR A 90 -23.26 23.22 -9.22
C THR A 90 -24.55 22.66 -8.62
N MET A 91 -25.57 22.39 -9.44
CA MET A 91 -26.85 21.78 -8.99
C MET A 91 -26.66 20.35 -8.43
N ILE A 92 -25.78 19.54 -9.01
CA ILE A 92 -25.53 18.18 -8.51
C ILE A 92 -24.71 18.23 -7.22
N ALA A 93 -23.75 19.13 -7.14
CA ALA A 93 -22.92 19.32 -5.96
C ALA A 93 -23.74 19.79 -4.73
N GLU A 94 -24.78 20.61 -4.96
CA GLU A 94 -25.69 21.09 -3.89
C GLU A 94 -26.67 20.01 -3.41
N LEU A 95 -27.02 19.04 -4.26
CA LEU A 95 -27.94 17.95 -3.93
C LEU A 95 -27.24 16.74 -3.29
N LEU A 96 -25.90 16.64 -3.42
CA LEU A 96 -25.12 15.51 -2.90
C LEU A 96 -24.74 15.79 -1.45
N SER A 97 -25.35 15.06 -0.52
CA SER A 97 -24.94 15.08 0.89
C SER A 97 -23.72 14.20 1.13
N PHE A 98 -22.99 14.46 2.21
CA PHE A 98 -21.86 13.62 2.63
C PHE A 98 -22.32 12.19 2.95
N ASP A 99 -23.46 12.03 3.60
CA ASP A 99 -24.03 10.71 3.91
C ASP A 99 -24.38 9.93 2.62
N SER A 100 -25.01 10.59 1.64
CA SER A 100 -25.28 9.98 0.34
C SER A 100 -24.01 9.59 -0.43
N TYR A 101 -22.92 10.36 -0.26
CA TYR A 101 -21.62 9.98 -0.80
C TYR A 101 -21.06 8.73 -0.11
N LEU A 102 -21.14 8.66 1.22
CA LEU A 102 -20.65 7.50 1.99
C LEU A 102 -21.40 6.21 1.63
N ASP A 103 -22.71 6.30 1.40
CA ASP A 103 -23.53 5.15 1.00
C ASP A 103 -23.16 4.57 -0.38
N ASN A 104 -22.50 5.38 -1.22
CA ASN A 104 -22.18 5.00 -2.60
C ASN A 104 -20.67 4.81 -2.85
N VAL A 105 -19.82 5.13 -1.88
CA VAL A 105 -18.37 4.94 -2.05
C VAL A 105 -18.01 3.46 -1.99
N ASP A 106 -17.18 3.01 -2.95
CA ASP A 106 -16.62 1.66 -2.91
C ASP A 106 -15.53 1.58 -1.84
N GLU A 107 -15.89 1.10 -0.66
CA GLU A 107 -14.97 0.98 0.47
C GLU A 107 -13.78 0.04 0.22
N SER A 108 -13.88 -0.84 -0.77
CA SER A 108 -12.83 -1.78 -1.12
C SER A 108 -11.58 -1.10 -1.73
N ILE A 109 -11.72 0.14 -2.22
CA ILE A 109 -10.60 0.89 -2.83
C ILE A 109 -9.62 1.47 -1.82
N TYR A 110 -10.00 1.59 -0.56
CA TYR A 110 -9.11 2.13 0.47
C TYR A 110 -7.89 1.25 0.69
N LYS A 111 -6.73 1.89 0.76
CA LYS A 111 -5.43 1.20 0.83
C LYS A 111 -5.25 0.33 2.07
N ILE A 112 -5.87 0.71 3.18
CA ILE A 112 -5.79 -0.03 4.43
C ILE A 112 -7.19 -0.49 4.81
N GLN A 113 -7.33 -1.80 5.02
CA GLN A 113 -8.56 -2.43 5.45
C GLN A 113 -8.39 -2.98 6.86
N LYS A 114 -9.42 -2.87 7.68
CA LYS A 114 -9.48 -3.45 9.02
C LYS A 114 -10.39 -4.66 8.99
N ILE A 115 -9.85 -5.84 9.32
CA ILE A 115 -10.61 -7.07 9.50
C ILE A 115 -10.78 -7.31 11.00
N THR A 116 -12.00 -7.51 11.42
CA THR A 116 -12.34 -7.89 12.79
C THR A 116 -12.91 -9.31 12.79
N ILE A 117 -12.38 -10.16 13.64
CA ILE A 117 -12.90 -11.52 13.88
C ILE A 117 -13.51 -11.56 15.26
N SER A 118 -14.74 -12.07 15.33
CA SER A 118 -15.43 -12.36 16.58
C SER A 118 -15.43 -13.87 16.80
N SER A 119 -15.07 -14.31 18.00
CA SER A 119 -14.92 -15.74 18.36
C SER A 119 -15.39 -16.04 19.78
N LYS A 120 -15.69 -17.31 20.04
CA LYS A 120 -15.96 -17.84 21.39
C LYS A 120 -14.70 -18.13 22.17
N THR A 121 -13.54 -18.22 21.50
CA THR A 121 -12.24 -18.50 22.10
C THR A 121 -11.23 -17.43 21.74
N ASP A 122 -10.21 -17.25 22.55
CA ASP A 122 -9.17 -16.21 22.40
C ASP A 122 -7.92 -16.67 21.64
N ASN A 123 -7.79 -17.95 21.34
CA ASN A 123 -6.55 -18.57 20.87
C ASN A 123 -6.49 -18.80 19.35
N ASN A 124 -7.56 -18.55 18.60
CA ASN A 124 -7.66 -18.88 17.17
C ASN A 124 -7.42 -17.69 16.21
N PHE A 125 -7.29 -16.47 16.68
CA PHE A 125 -7.20 -15.28 15.83
C PHE A 125 -5.99 -15.28 14.90
N LYS A 126 -4.80 -15.54 15.46
CA LYS A 126 -3.56 -15.47 14.68
C LYS A 126 -3.51 -16.47 13.50
N PRO A 127 -3.88 -17.74 13.67
CA PRO A 127 -3.98 -18.70 12.56
C PRO A 127 -4.94 -18.22 11.47
N VAL A 128 -6.12 -17.71 11.85
CA VAL A 128 -7.15 -17.24 10.91
C VAL A 128 -6.67 -16.01 10.13
N PHE A 129 -6.10 -15.01 10.81
CA PHE A 129 -5.55 -13.83 10.13
C PHE A 129 -4.43 -14.20 9.14
N ASN A 130 -3.53 -15.09 9.53
CA ASN A 130 -2.47 -15.57 8.64
C ASN A 130 -3.04 -16.31 7.43
N ALA A 131 -4.08 -17.11 7.61
CA ALA A 131 -4.76 -17.81 6.53
C ALA A 131 -5.39 -16.85 5.53
N ILE A 132 -6.11 -15.84 6.00
CA ILE A 132 -6.70 -14.80 5.14
C ILE A 132 -5.60 -14.07 4.36
N ALA A 133 -4.51 -13.64 5.01
CA ALA A 133 -3.40 -12.96 4.35
C ALA A 133 -2.72 -13.85 3.30
N LYS A 134 -2.52 -15.14 3.62
CA LYS A 134 -1.95 -16.13 2.69
C LYS A 134 -2.83 -16.30 1.45
N LYS A 135 -4.13 -16.51 1.65
CA LYS A 135 -5.10 -16.65 0.54
C LYS A 135 -5.12 -15.43 -0.40
N MET A 136 -5.06 -14.22 0.15
CA MET A 136 -4.99 -13.00 -0.67
C MET A 136 -3.70 -12.95 -1.52
N ASN A 137 -2.56 -13.35 -0.95
CA ASN A 137 -1.29 -13.38 -1.67
C ASN A 137 -1.21 -14.50 -2.74
N GLU A 138 -2.02 -15.55 -2.61
CA GLU A 138 -2.06 -16.69 -3.53
C GLU A 138 -2.97 -16.45 -4.73
N ILE A 139 -3.76 -15.38 -4.77
CA ILE A 139 -4.61 -15.05 -5.92
C ILE A 139 -3.73 -14.90 -7.17
N PRO A 140 -3.94 -15.71 -8.24
CA PRO A 140 -3.00 -15.82 -9.36
C PRO A 140 -2.78 -14.50 -10.10
N PHE A 141 -3.77 -13.64 -10.14
CA PHE A 141 -3.65 -12.32 -10.76
C PHE A 141 -2.65 -11.43 -10.01
N PHE A 142 -2.80 -11.30 -8.69
CA PHE A 142 -1.92 -10.45 -7.89
C PHE A 142 -0.50 -11.01 -7.80
N LYS A 143 -0.37 -12.33 -7.74
CA LYS A 143 0.94 -12.99 -7.79
C LYS A 143 1.69 -12.66 -9.08
N ARG A 144 1.01 -12.67 -10.24
CA ARG A 144 1.63 -12.30 -11.52
C ARG A 144 2.06 -10.83 -11.56
N GLU A 145 1.24 -9.90 -11.02
CA GLU A 145 1.61 -8.49 -10.95
C GLU A 145 2.82 -8.28 -10.01
N GLN A 146 2.84 -8.95 -8.87
CA GLN A 146 3.98 -8.95 -7.96
C GLN A 146 5.27 -9.46 -8.62
N ASP A 147 5.21 -10.59 -9.32
CA ASP A 147 6.36 -11.16 -10.04
C ASP A 147 6.85 -10.23 -11.16
N LYS A 148 5.95 -9.51 -11.81
CA LYS A 148 6.28 -8.49 -12.82
C LYS A 148 7.01 -7.31 -12.19
N ASP A 149 6.52 -6.79 -11.06
CA ASP A 149 7.13 -5.67 -10.35
C ASP A 149 8.52 -6.04 -9.82
N ILE A 150 8.67 -7.24 -9.24
CA ILE A 150 9.97 -7.75 -8.78
C ILE A 150 10.97 -7.81 -9.94
N ARG A 151 10.56 -8.31 -11.12
CA ARG A 151 11.43 -8.33 -12.30
C ARG A 151 11.80 -6.93 -12.79
N GLN A 152 10.86 -5.99 -12.77
CA GLN A 152 11.12 -4.60 -13.15
C GLN A 152 12.10 -3.92 -12.18
N LEU A 153 11.95 -4.14 -10.87
CA LEU A 153 12.87 -3.64 -9.85
C LEU A 153 14.27 -4.22 -10.03
N GLY A 154 14.39 -5.53 -10.27
CA GLY A 154 15.67 -6.18 -10.56
C GLY A 154 16.36 -5.60 -11.82
N ASN A 155 15.61 -5.34 -12.88
CA ASN A 155 16.14 -4.71 -14.08
C ASN A 155 16.61 -3.27 -13.83
N ARG A 156 15.89 -2.49 -13.01
CA ARG A 156 16.29 -1.14 -12.60
C ARG A 156 17.56 -1.17 -11.75
N GLU A 157 17.66 -2.10 -10.82
CA GLU A 157 18.86 -2.29 -10.00
C GLU A 157 20.09 -2.56 -10.88
N ILE A 158 19.99 -3.48 -11.84
CA ILE A 158 21.07 -3.78 -12.79
C ILE A 158 21.45 -2.54 -13.60
N ALA A 159 20.47 -1.76 -14.08
CA ALA A 159 20.71 -0.54 -14.83
C ALA A 159 21.43 0.53 -14.00
N VAL A 160 21.02 0.73 -12.74
CA VAL A 160 21.64 1.67 -11.81
C VAL A 160 23.08 1.24 -11.51
N ASN A 161 23.32 -0.04 -11.22
CA ASN A 161 24.66 -0.56 -10.95
C ASN A 161 25.60 -0.37 -12.15
N LYS A 162 25.13 -0.58 -13.38
CA LYS A 162 25.89 -0.28 -14.61
C LYS A 162 26.20 1.22 -14.75
N ALA A 163 25.25 2.09 -14.42
CA ALA A 163 25.47 3.54 -14.46
C ALA A 163 26.52 3.98 -13.43
N ILE A 164 26.49 3.43 -12.22
CA ILE A 164 27.50 3.68 -11.18
C ILE A 164 28.87 3.25 -11.68
N GLN A 165 29.02 2.02 -12.19
CA GLN A 165 30.30 1.52 -12.72
C GLN A 165 30.87 2.40 -13.85
N LYS A 166 29.97 2.89 -14.75
CA LYS A 166 30.38 3.82 -15.80
C LYS A 166 30.84 5.16 -15.24
N SER A 167 30.14 5.71 -14.23
CA SER A 167 30.52 6.94 -13.55
C SER A 167 31.90 6.80 -12.85
N ASP A 168 32.10 5.71 -12.14
CA ASP A 168 33.40 5.43 -11.48
C ASP A 168 34.55 5.31 -12.50
N SER A 169 34.28 4.69 -13.64
CA SER A 169 35.26 4.58 -14.73
C SER A 169 35.60 5.95 -15.31
N LEU A 170 34.62 6.82 -15.52
CA LEU A 170 34.82 8.19 -15.98
C LEU A 170 35.61 9.01 -14.94
N GLN A 171 35.29 8.90 -13.67
CA GLN A 171 36.03 9.59 -12.59
C GLN A 171 37.52 9.17 -12.57
N LYS A 172 37.81 7.88 -12.74
CA LYS A 172 39.18 7.38 -12.84
C LYS A 172 39.93 7.97 -14.04
N ILE A 173 39.25 8.09 -15.19
CA ILE A 173 39.81 8.68 -16.41
C ILE A 173 40.11 10.17 -16.18
N TYR A 174 39.17 10.95 -15.63
CA TYR A 174 39.37 12.36 -15.31
C TYR A 174 40.51 12.58 -14.32
N LYS A 175 40.57 11.75 -13.26
CA LYS A 175 41.68 11.82 -12.31
C LYS A 175 43.01 11.60 -12.97
N LYS A 176 43.14 10.59 -13.83
CA LYS A 176 44.39 10.30 -14.57
C LYS A 176 44.79 11.43 -15.54
N VAL A 177 43.79 12.04 -16.21
CA VAL A 177 44.06 13.20 -17.11
C VAL A 177 44.52 14.39 -16.31
N LEU A 178 43.94 14.66 -15.15
CA LEU A 178 44.40 15.74 -14.25
C LEU A 178 45.82 15.49 -13.72
N GLU A 179 46.10 14.29 -13.28
CA GLU A 179 47.46 13.91 -12.83
C GLU A 179 48.51 14.11 -13.94
N ASN A 180 48.24 13.63 -15.14
CA ASN A 180 49.15 13.80 -16.29
C ASN A 180 49.30 15.27 -16.71
N SER A 181 48.27 16.11 -16.59
CA SER A 181 48.37 17.54 -16.92
C SER A 181 49.14 18.33 -15.88
N LEU A 182 49.18 17.87 -14.63
CA LEU A 182 49.98 18.47 -13.58
C LEU A 182 51.49 18.09 -13.70
N GLU A 183 51.77 16.87 -14.16
CA GLU A 183 53.16 16.42 -14.42
C GLU A 183 53.81 17.12 -15.63
N THR A 184 53.01 17.64 -16.59
CA THR A 184 53.52 18.33 -17.78
C THR A 184 53.82 19.81 -17.54
N ILE A 185 53.54 20.36 -16.35
CA ILE A 185 53.92 21.72 -15.99
C ILE A 185 55.33 21.66 -15.37
N GLU A 186 56.34 21.60 -16.22
CA GLU A 186 57.73 21.91 -15.77
C GLU A 186 57.76 23.31 -15.19
N PRO A 187 58.56 23.56 -14.11
CA PRO A 187 58.62 24.87 -13.50
C PRO A 187 59.46 25.81 -14.35
N THR A 188 58.90 26.32 -15.44
CA THR A 188 59.51 27.41 -16.18
C THR A 188 59.12 28.74 -15.55
N THR A 189 60.06 29.28 -14.78
CA THR A 189 60.29 30.70 -14.48
C THR A 189 59.07 31.53 -14.04
N ARG A 190 59.14 31.98 -12.79
CA ARG A 190 58.37 33.03 -12.16
C ARG A 190 57.94 34.13 -13.13
N SER A 191 56.67 34.16 -13.46
CA SER A 191 55.94 35.37 -13.75
C SER A 191 54.68 35.35 -12.92
N GLN A 192 54.57 36.33 -12.03
CA GLN A 192 53.38 36.58 -11.22
C GLN A 192 52.22 36.86 -12.15
N THR A 193 51.37 35.90 -12.34
CA THR A 193 50.04 36.14 -12.86
C THR A 193 49.04 35.79 -11.74
N SER A 194 48.48 36.83 -11.17
CA SER A 194 47.42 36.74 -10.19
C SER A 194 46.26 35.94 -10.79
N VAL A 195 46.06 34.73 -10.28
CA VAL A 195 44.85 33.93 -10.61
C VAL A 195 43.70 34.54 -9.83
N THR A 196 42.93 35.37 -10.49
CA THR A 196 41.63 35.80 -9.99
C THR A 196 40.66 34.60 -10.06
N THR A 197 40.43 33.98 -8.93
CA THR A 197 39.43 32.94 -8.76
C THR A 197 38.05 33.59 -8.94
N ILE A 198 37.46 33.48 -10.10
CA ILE A 198 36.04 33.84 -10.32
C ILE A 198 35.20 32.70 -9.73
N LEU A 199 34.88 32.79 -8.45
CA LEU A 199 33.76 32.10 -7.87
C LEU A 199 32.51 32.84 -8.30
N GLY A 200 31.94 32.43 -9.43
CA GLY A 200 30.63 32.85 -9.87
C GLY A 200 29.58 32.21 -8.98
N ALA A 201 29.23 32.86 -7.89
CA ALA A 201 28.00 32.63 -7.18
C ALA A 201 26.91 33.31 -8.03
N ASP A 202 26.19 32.55 -8.81
CA ASP A 202 24.99 33.02 -9.51
C ASP A 202 23.77 32.58 -8.71
N ASP A 203 23.48 33.38 -7.69
CA ASP A 203 22.22 33.38 -6.96
C ASP A 203 21.21 34.23 -7.74
N THR A 204 20.51 33.62 -8.67
CA THR A 204 19.30 34.23 -9.23
C THR A 204 18.06 33.50 -8.72
N ASN A 205 17.68 33.90 -7.52
CA ASN A 205 16.36 33.74 -6.95
C ASN A 205 15.31 34.45 -7.87
N LYS A 206 14.65 33.72 -8.75
CA LYS A 206 13.45 34.22 -9.44
C LYS A 206 12.22 33.67 -8.77
N THR A 207 11.76 34.39 -7.76
CA THR A 207 10.36 34.38 -7.31
C THR A 207 9.46 34.73 -8.48
N ARG A 208 8.67 33.76 -8.96
CA ARG A 208 7.51 34.04 -9.80
C ARG A 208 6.29 34.15 -8.90
N GLU A 209 5.85 35.35 -8.69
CA GLU A 209 4.48 35.66 -8.29
C GLU A 209 3.55 35.27 -9.45
N PHE A 210 2.52 34.52 -9.14
CA PHE A 210 1.38 34.34 -10.03
C PHE A 210 0.23 35.14 -9.43
N ASP A 211 -0.24 36.09 -10.21
CA ASP A 211 -1.55 36.76 -10.08
C ASP A 211 -2.68 35.74 -10.37
#